data_cd0459dd5640893a6174cf729284963f
#
_entry.id   cd0459dd5640893a6174cf729284963f
#
_cell.length_a   1.000
_cell.length_b   1.000
_cell.length_c   1.000
_cell.angle_alpha   90.00
_cell.angle_beta   90.00
_cell.angle_gamma   90.00
#
_symmetry.space_group_name_H-M   'P 1'
#
loop_
_entity.id
_entity.type
_entity.pdbx_description
1 polymer ?
#
loop_
_entity_poly.entity_id
_entity_poly.type
_entity_poly.pdbx_seq_one_letter_code
_entity_poly.pdbx_strand_id
1 'polypeptide(L)'
;MKLTSKEKNEPIIETDYNGVKLYGAEGKQPTYLAALGKRGVAVGGKEWIKRIVDLYGGKGAAGSAKDNPELVGLIKRTRTSDALWWAGIVPPSLVSKLGSSPMMAPVKSLKSVSGSVDPSKGLSLAAFLDLGTDADAAALKTLAGDQVTKLKTAPAVQMMGMGTFLETIKVDAKKNTFSLSVNMNQQQVDDLTTRLGGMAKQFGGM
;
A
#
# COMPACT_ATOMS: atom_id res chain seq x y z
N MET A 1 5.30 34.84 -0.79
CA MET A 1 5.83 33.80 -1.69
C MET A 1 4.66 32.98 -2.20
N LYS A 2 4.30 33.03 -3.48
CA LYS A 2 3.21 32.21 -4.03
C LYS A 2 3.77 30.80 -4.29
N LEU A 3 3.28 29.81 -3.58
CA LEU A 3 3.58 28.41 -3.85
C LEU A 3 2.80 28.00 -5.10
N THR A 4 3.48 27.51 -6.12
CA THR A 4 2.87 26.96 -7.33
C THR A 4 3.25 25.49 -7.48
N SER A 5 2.34 24.66 -7.95
CA SER A 5 2.65 23.29 -8.35
C SER A 5 3.50 23.37 -9.65
N LYS A 6 4.67 22.72 -9.66
CA LYS A 6 5.60 22.77 -10.80
C LYS A 6 5.04 22.16 -12.10
N GLU A 7 4.03 21.29 -12.04
CA GLU A 7 3.55 20.55 -13.22
C GLU A 7 2.41 21.23 -14.00
N LYS A 8 1.63 22.14 -13.38
CA LYS A 8 0.45 22.72 -14.06
C LYS A 8 0.25 24.22 -13.88
N ASN A 9 1.17 24.95 -13.25
CA ASN A 9 1.00 26.37 -12.93
C ASN A 9 -0.29 26.71 -12.17
N GLU A 10 -0.91 25.74 -11.49
CA GLU A 10 -2.13 25.94 -10.71
C GLU A 10 -1.77 26.58 -9.37
N PRO A 11 -2.46 27.66 -8.97
CA PRO A 11 -2.19 28.32 -7.69
C PRO A 11 -2.55 27.38 -6.53
N ILE A 12 -1.66 27.28 -5.55
CA ILE A 12 -1.98 26.58 -4.30
C ILE A 12 -2.90 27.51 -3.50
N ILE A 13 -4.07 27.00 -3.17
CA ILE A 13 -5.08 27.68 -2.36
C ILE A 13 -4.84 27.32 -0.90
N GLU A 14 -4.68 28.34 -0.07
CA GLU A 14 -4.65 28.21 1.37
C GLU A 14 -6.06 28.46 1.93
N THR A 15 -6.57 27.53 2.72
CA THR A 15 -7.87 27.64 3.40
C THR A 15 -7.66 27.36 4.88
N ASP A 16 -8.19 28.20 5.77
CA ASP A 16 -8.22 27.91 7.21
C ASP A 16 -9.41 27.00 7.54
N TYR A 17 -9.17 25.96 8.34
CA TYR A 17 -10.20 25.09 8.88
C TYR A 17 -9.89 24.73 10.33
N ASN A 18 -10.70 25.23 11.26
CA ASN A 18 -10.53 25.02 12.71
C ASN A 18 -9.11 25.36 13.22
N GLY A 19 -8.49 26.43 12.70
CA GLY A 19 -7.15 26.89 13.07
C GLY A 19 -6.02 26.08 12.42
N VAL A 20 -6.33 25.19 11.47
CA VAL A 20 -5.34 24.44 10.69
C VAL A 20 -5.39 24.90 9.23
N LYS A 21 -4.24 25.27 8.68
CA LYS A 21 -4.12 25.63 7.28
C LYS A 21 -4.14 24.41 6.37
N LEU A 22 -5.06 24.42 5.42
CA LEU A 22 -5.18 23.44 4.37
C LEU A 22 -4.59 24.02 3.08
N TYR A 23 -3.63 23.34 2.48
CA TYR A 23 -3.00 23.73 1.22
C TYR A 23 -3.45 22.78 0.13
N GLY A 24 -4.04 23.27 -0.94
CA GLY A 24 -4.52 22.43 -2.04
C GLY A 24 -4.59 23.20 -3.36
N ALA A 25 -4.69 22.47 -4.47
CA ALA A 25 -4.97 23.02 -5.78
C ALA A 25 -6.40 22.67 -6.18
N GLU A 26 -7.10 23.57 -6.89
CA GLU A 26 -8.39 23.26 -7.49
C GLU A 26 -8.21 22.39 -8.75
N GLY A 27 -9.03 21.36 -8.90
CA GLY A 27 -8.96 20.46 -10.04
C GLY A 27 -10.02 19.35 -9.96
N LYS A 28 -10.04 18.46 -10.94
CA LYS A 28 -11.02 17.34 -10.98
C LYS A 28 -10.93 16.40 -9.79
N GLN A 29 -9.77 16.29 -9.16
CA GLN A 29 -9.53 15.52 -7.94
C GLN A 29 -8.55 16.29 -7.04
N PRO A 30 -9.02 17.33 -6.34
CA PRO A 30 -8.16 18.20 -5.56
C PRO A 30 -7.57 17.44 -4.37
N THR A 31 -6.25 17.42 -4.29
CA THR A 31 -5.51 16.89 -3.15
C THR A 31 -5.12 18.04 -2.24
N TYR A 32 -5.41 17.88 -0.96
CA TYR A 32 -5.10 18.84 0.08
C TYR A 32 -4.04 18.28 1.02
N LEU A 33 -3.28 19.19 1.61
CA LEU A 33 -2.27 18.92 2.63
C LEU A 33 -2.59 19.76 3.86
N ALA A 34 -2.47 19.20 5.05
CA ALA A 34 -2.57 19.88 6.31
C ALA A 34 -1.44 19.48 7.26
N ALA A 35 -0.78 20.46 7.87
CA ALA A 35 0.19 20.20 8.92
C ALA A 35 -0.51 20.11 10.27
N LEU A 36 -0.36 18.98 10.97
CA LEU A 36 -0.98 18.69 12.26
C LEU A 36 0.03 18.94 13.41
N GLY A 37 0.52 20.17 13.50
CA GLY A 37 1.54 20.57 14.45
C GLY A 37 2.83 19.76 14.27
N LYS A 38 3.41 19.27 15.39
CA LYS A 38 4.63 18.42 15.37
C LYS A 38 4.34 16.93 15.15
N ARG A 39 3.07 16.54 15.06
CA ARG A 39 2.68 15.11 15.07
C ARG A 39 2.59 14.49 13.68
N GLY A 40 2.43 15.28 12.64
CA GLY A 40 2.38 14.76 11.30
C GLY A 40 1.78 15.69 10.26
N VAL A 41 1.64 15.14 9.06
CA VAL A 41 1.04 15.78 7.91
C VAL A 41 -0.09 14.88 7.41
N ALA A 42 -1.24 15.47 7.12
CA ALA A 42 -2.35 14.77 6.47
C ALA A 42 -2.40 15.17 4.99
N VAL A 43 -2.59 14.18 4.11
CA VAL A 43 -2.73 14.39 2.66
C VAL A 43 -3.93 13.61 2.16
N GLY A 44 -4.80 14.24 1.36
CA GLY A 44 -5.98 13.60 0.79
C GLY A 44 -7.03 14.56 0.27
N GLY A 45 -8.22 14.08 -0.03
CA GLY A 45 -9.36 14.91 -0.42
C GLY A 45 -9.81 15.87 0.70
N LYS A 46 -10.35 17.03 0.34
CA LYS A 46 -10.70 18.13 1.27
C LYS A 46 -11.52 17.66 2.46
N GLU A 47 -12.56 16.88 2.24
CA GLU A 47 -13.46 16.41 3.30
C GLU A 47 -12.78 15.41 4.25
N TRP A 48 -11.87 14.56 3.74
CA TRP A 48 -11.06 13.70 4.57
C TRP A 48 -10.10 14.49 5.46
N ILE A 49 -9.43 15.49 4.89
CA ILE A 49 -8.52 16.37 5.65
C ILE A 49 -9.27 17.09 6.76
N LYS A 50 -10.46 17.63 6.49
CA LYS A 50 -11.30 18.26 7.53
C LYS A 50 -11.62 17.29 8.67
N ARG A 51 -12.04 16.07 8.35
CA ARG A 51 -12.30 15.03 9.38
C ARG A 51 -11.06 14.72 10.21
N ILE A 52 -9.89 14.64 9.59
CA ILE A 52 -8.62 14.40 10.31
C ILE A 52 -8.29 15.58 11.21
N VAL A 53 -8.50 16.83 10.76
CA VAL A 53 -8.32 18.03 11.58
C VAL A 53 -9.29 18.05 12.77
N ASP A 54 -10.56 17.68 12.58
CA ASP A 54 -11.54 17.58 13.65
C ASP A 54 -11.15 16.53 14.69
N LEU A 55 -10.73 15.34 14.23
CA LEU A 55 -10.22 14.27 15.10
C LEU A 55 -8.97 14.72 15.89
N TYR A 56 -8.05 15.40 15.22
CA TYR A 56 -6.85 15.95 15.83
C TYR A 56 -7.17 17.01 16.90
N GLY A 57 -8.18 17.84 16.64
CA GLY A 57 -8.70 18.87 17.56
C GLY A 57 -9.64 18.32 18.65
N GLY A 58 -9.86 17.01 18.72
CA GLY A 58 -10.75 16.39 19.70
C GLY A 58 -12.24 16.59 19.41
N LYS A 59 -12.60 17.07 18.22
CA LYS A 59 -13.99 17.37 17.80
C LYS A 59 -14.63 16.23 17.00
N GLY A 60 -13.92 15.14 16.79
CA GLY A 60 -14.40 14.01 15.99
C GLY A 60 -15.55 13.27 16.68
N ALA A 61 -16.61 12.96 15.91
CA ALA A 61 -17.66 12.05 16.35
C ALA A 61 -17.09 10.68 16.69
N ALA A 62 -17.73 10.01 17.66
CA ALA A 62 -17.41 8.70 18.18
C ALA A 62 -16.93 7.71 17.09
N GLY A 63 -15.83 7.07 17.33
CA GLY A 63 -15.28 6.04 16.45
C GLY A 63 -13.78 6.18 16.24
N SER A 64 -13.01 6.06 17.34
CA SER A 64 -11.56 5.84 17.24
C SER A 64 -11.32 4.49 16.55
N ALA A 65 -10.22 4.38 15.80
CA ALA A 65 -9.75 3.07 15.31
C ALA A 65 -9.67 2.01 16.44
N LYS A 66 -9.50 2.44 17.69
CA LYS A 66 -9.50 1.60 18.89
C LYS A 66 -10.87 0.99 19.21
N ASP A 67 -11.94 1.61 18.75
CA ASP A 67 -13.32 1.16 19.01
C ASP A 67 -13.81 0.18 17.93
N ASN A 68 -13.01 -0.07 16.91
CA ASN A 68 -13.29 -1.07 15.89
C ASN A 68 -12.49 -2.36 16.19
N PRO A 69 -13.15 -3.41 16.73
CA PRO A 69 -12.48 -4.63 17.14
C PRO A 69 -11.82 -5.39 15.98
N GLU A 70 -12.39 -5.30 14.77
CA GLU A 70 -11.83 -5.90 13.58
C GLU A 70 -10.51 -5.22 13.20
N LEU A 71 -10.49 -3.89 13.12
CA LEU A 71 -9.28 -3.13 12.83
C LEU A 71 -8.20 -3.32 13.90
N VAL A 72 -8.59 -3.33 15.17
CA VAL A 72 -7.67 -3.63 16.30
C VAL A 72 -7.09 -5.04 16.17
N GLY A 73 -7.91 -6.02 15.77
CA GLY A 73 -7.44 -7.38 15.49
C GLY A 73 -6.40 -7.42 14.37
N LEU A 74 -6.61 -6.68 13.28
CA LEU A 74 -5.66 -6.55 12.18
C LEU A 74 -4.34 -5.92 12.64
N ILE A 75 -4.39 -4.81 13.38
CA ILE A 75 -3.21 -4.12 13.90
C ILE A 75 -2.41 -5.05 14.83
N LYS A 76 -3.06 -5.78 15.73
CA LYS A 76 -2.40 -6.70 16.66
C LYS A 76 -1.61 -7.82 15.99
N ARG A 77 -2.06 -8.31 14.83
CA ARG A 77 -1.34 -9.36 14.08
C ARG A 77 -0.28 -8.79 13.13
N THR A 78 -0.28 -7.48 12.91
CA THR A 78 0.70 -6.79 12.07
C THR A 78 1.95 -6.44 12.88
N ARG A 79 3.13 -6.58 12.30
CA ARG A 79 4.40 -6.18 12.96
C ARG A 79 4.52 -4.65 12.92
N THR A 80 3.97 -3.99 13.93
CA THR A 80 3.95 -2.52 14.04
C THR A 80 5.30 -1.91 14.41
N SER A 81 6.29 -2.73 14.75
CA SER A 81 7.69 -2.34 14.99
C SER A 81 8.49 -2.21 13.69
N ASP A 82 7.99 -2.75 12.57
CA ASP A 82 8.64 -2.64 11.27
C ASP A 82 8.61 -1.18 10.77
N ALA A 83 9.51 -0.81 9.88
CA ALA A 83 9.66 0.56 9.40
C ALA A 83 8.40 1.12 8.73
N LEU A 84 7.65 0.27 8.06
CA LEU A 84 6.34 0.58 7.50
C LEU A 84 5.38 -0.55 7.83
N TRP A 85 4.18 -0.21 8.24
CA TRP A 85 3.09 -1.18 8.39
C TRP A 85 1.76 -0.56 7.98
N TRP A 86 0.81 -1.42 7.61
CA TRP A 86 -0.55 -1.02 7.28
C TRP A 86 -1.56 -2.05 7.76
N ALA A 87 -2.75 -1.58 8.06
CA ALA A 87 -3.93 -2.39 8.33
C ALA A 87 -5.17 -1.62 7.91
N GLY A 88 -6.12 -2.28 7.28
CA GLY A 88 -7.33 -1.64 6.79
C GLY A 88 -8.44 -2.62 6.46
N ILE A 89 -9.67 -2.18 6.71
CA ILE A 89 -10.89 -2.86 6.26
C ILE A 89 -11.22 -2.31 4.87
N VAL A 90 -11.47 -3.19 3.93
CA VAL A 90 -11.70 -2.81 2.53
C VAL A 90 -13.19 -2.55 2.30
N PRO A 91 -13.59 -1.32 1.89
CA PRO A 91 -14.98 -1.02 1.60
C PRO A 91 -15.51 -1.85 0.42
N PRO A 92 -16.77 -2.34 0.47
CA PRO A 92 -17.37 -3.10 -0.63
C PRO A 92 -17.36 -2.37 -1.98
N SER A 93 -17.49 -1.04 -1.96
CA SER A 93 -17.41 -0.19 -3.16
C SER A 93 -16.04 -0.20 -3.84
N LEU A 94 -14.96 -0.45 -3.09
CA LEU A 94 -13.62 -0.62 -3.65
C LEU A 94 -13.46 -2.03 -4.22
N VAL A 95 -13.95 -3.04 -3.51
CA VAL A 95 -13.90 -4.45 -3.92
C VAL A 95 -14.61 -4.65 -5.26
N SER A 96 -15.78 -4.03 -5.46
CA SER A 96 -16.55 -4.14 -6.71
C SER A 96 -15.76 -3.61 -7.92
N LYS A 97 -14.95 -2.58 -7.73
CA LYS A 97 -14.08 -2.03 -8.79
C LYS A 97 -12.88 -2.92 -9.10
N LEU A 98 -12.28 -3.53 -8.07
CA LEU A 98 -11.12 -4.42 -8.22
C LEU A 98 -11.51 -5.75 -8.88
N GLY A 99 -12.67 -6.29 -8.54
CA GLY A 99 -13.15 -7.59 -9.01
C GLY A 99 -13.76 -7.58 -10.42
N SER A 100 -13.66 -6.52 -11.19
CA SER A 100 -14.24 -6.44 -12.55
C SER A 100 -13.55 -7.36 -13.57
N SER A 101 -12.28 -7.73 -13.34
CA SER A 101 -11.55 -8.68 -14.18
C SER A 101 -11.79 -10.12 -13.74
N PRO A 102 -12.04 -11.08 -14.67
CA PRO A 102 -12.16 -12.51 -14.34
C PRO A 102 -10.95 -13.06 -13.58
N MET A 103 -9.75 -12.59 -13.90
CA MET A 103 -8.52 -12.99 -13.22
C MET A 103 -8.48 -12.58 -11.74
N MET A 104 -9.21 -11.53 -11.37
CA MET A 104 -9.31 -11.02 -10.00
C MET A 104 -10.58 -11.51 -9.28
N ALA A 105 -11.24 -12.54 -9.79
CA ALA A 105 -12.46 -13.07 -9.19
C ALA A 105 -12.32 -13.41 -7.69
N PRO A 106 -11.22 -14.04 -7.21
CA PRO A 106 -11.05 -14.32 -5.78
C PRO A 106 -11.00 -13.05 -4.91
N VAL A 107 -10.57 -11.91 -5.47
CA VAL A 107 -10.47 -10.64 -4.73
C VAL A 107 -11.85 -10.00 -4.49
N LYS A 108 -12.90 -10.46 -5.16
CA LYS A 108 -14.28 -9.97 -4.94
C LYS A 108 -14.81 -10.16 -3.52
N SER A 109 -14.21 -11.08 -2.78
CA SER A 109 -14.58 -11.34 -1.37
C SER A 109 -13.62 -10.70 -0.37
N LEU A 110 -12.72 -9.81 -0.81
CA LEU A 110 -11.73 -9.15 0.04
C LEU A 110 -12.40 -8.31 1.13
N LYS A 111 -12.05 -8.59 2.39
CA LYS A 111 -12.59 -7.91 3.58
C LYS A 111 -11.60 -6.95 4.19
N SER A 112 -10.34 -7.38 4.29
CA SER A 112 -9.32 -6.58 4.93
C SER A 112 -7.92 -6.85 4.36
N VAL A 113 -7.03 -5.88 4.57
CA VAL A 113 -5.62 -5.97 4.18
C VAL A 113 -4.76 -5.56 5.35
N SER A 114 -3.65 -6.25 5.55
CA SER A 114 -2.64 -5.84 6.53
C SER A 114 -1.25 -6.28 6.08
N GLY A 115 -0.21 -5.65 6.62
CA GLY A 115 1.15 -6.04 6.28
C GLY A 115 2.19 -5.11 6.86
N SER A 116 3.44 -5.45 6.60
CA SER A 116 4.58 -4.66 7.05
C SER A 116 5.80 -4.83 6.14
N VAL A 117 6.70 -3.87 6.20
CA VAL A 117 7.99 -3.87 5.52
C VAL A 117 9.07 -3.45 6.52
N ASP A 118 10.12 -4.26 6.60
CA ASP A 118 11.31 -3.96 7.38
C ASP A 118 12.56 -4.03 6.49
N PRO A 119 13.24 -2.91 6.22
CA PRO A 119 14.48 -2.85 5.47
C PRO A 119 15.73 -2.92 6.34
N SER A 120 15.64 -3.15 7.65
CA SER A 120 16.75 -2.99 8.60
C SER A 120 17.89 -4.03 8.42
N LYS A 121 17.58 -5.20 7.88
CA LYS A 121 18.53 -6.32 7.66
C LYS A 121 18.40 -6.93 6.27
N GLY A 122 18.22 -6.08 5.27
CA GLY A 122 17.87 -6.45 3.91
C GLY A 122 16.44 -6.00 3.60
N LEU A 123 15.55 -6.89 3.14
CA LEU A 123 14.14 -6.56 2.92
C LEU A 123 13.26 -7.70 3.42
N SER A 124 12.46 -7.44 4.43
CA SER A 124 11.38 -8.32 4.86
C SER A 124 10.04 -7.65 4.57
N LEU A 125 9.21 -8.27 3.74
CA LEU A 125 7.85 -7.83 3.45
C LEU A 125 6.90 -8.97 3.80
N ALA A 126 5.81 -8.63 4.48
CA ALA A 126 4.69 -9.54 4.70
C ALA A 126 3.38 -8.80 4.40
N ALA A 127 2.52 -9.38 3.57
CA ALA A 127 1.20 -8.87 3.25
C ALA A 127 0.15 -9.97 3.46
N PHE A 128 -0.98 -9.60 4.04
CA PHE A 128 -2.10 -10.48 4.33
C PHE A 128 -3.37 -9.89 3.75
N LEU A 129 -4.16 -10.75 3.12
CA LEU A 129 -5.46 -10.44 2.54
C LEU A 129 -6.48 -11.40 3.15
N ASP A 130 -7.43 -10.87 3.91
CA ASP A 130 -8.54 -11.67 4.42
C ASP A 130 -9.70 -11.65 3.43
N LEU A 131 -10.10 -12.80 3.02
CA LEU A 131 -11.12 -13.04 2.02
C LEU A 131 -12.42 -13.56 2.65
N GLY A 132 -13.47 -13.67 1.86
CA GLY A 132 -14.77 -14.15 2.32
C GLY A 132 -14.76 -15.62 2.72
N THR A 133 -14.02 -16.44 1.97
CA THR A 133 -13.98 -17.91 2.13
C THR A 133 -12.57 -18.47 2.03
N ASP A 134 -12.39 -19.68 2.55
CA ASP A 134 -11.15 -20.46 2.42
C ASP A 134 -10.87 -20.80 0.94
N ALA A 135 -11.92 -21.04 0.17
CA ALA A 135 -11.81 -21.33 -1.26
C ALA A 135 -11.24 -20.14 -2.05
N ASP A 136 -11.65 -18.90 -1.73
CA ASP A 136 -11.13 -17.70 -2.38
C ASP A 136 -9.65 -17.50 -2.05
N ALA A 137 -9.24 -17.76 -0.81
CA ALA A 137 -7.85 -17.67 -0.40
C ALA A 137 -6.97 -18.71 -1.12
N ALA A 138 -7.45 -19.95 -1.24
CA ALA A 138 -6.79 -21.00 -1.96
C ALA A 138 -6.68 -20.69 -3.47
N ALA A 139 -7.75 -20.16 -4.08
CA ALA A 139 -7.75 -19.74 -5.48
C ALA A 139 -6.75 -18.61 -5.74
N LEU A 140 -6.67 -17.63 -4.82
CA LEU A 140 -5.71 -16.54 -4.93
C LEU A 140 -4.26 -17.02 -4.77
N LYS A 141 -4.00 -17.99 -3.86
CA LYS A 141 -2.70 -18.64 -3.73
C LYS A 141 -2.28 -19.34 -5.03
N THR A 142 -3.18 -20.11 -5.64
CA THR A 142 -2.92 -20.79 -6.92
C THR A 142 -2.61 -19.78 -8.00
N LEU A 143 -3.45 -18.74 -8.17
CA LEU A 143 -3.26 -17.69 -9.15
C LEU A 143 -1.90 -16.99 -8.97
N ALA A 144 -1.57 -16.56 -7.76
CA ALA A 144 -0.30 -15.88 -7.46
C ALA A 144 0.91 -16.81 -7.66
N GLY A 145 0.82 -18.08 -7.24
CA GLY A 145 1.85 -19.08 -7.45
C GLY A 145 2.13 -19.34 -8.92
N ASP A 146 1.09 -19.47 -9.74
CA ASP A 146 1.20 -19.64 -11.19
C ASP A 146 1.86 -18.41 -11.84
N GLN A 147 1.51 -17.21 -11.42
CA GLN A 147 2.16 -15.99 -11.93
C GLN A 147 3.65 -15.93 -11.55
N VAL A 148 4.00 -16.24 -10.32
CA VAL A 148 5.42 -16.32 -9.90
C VAL A 148 6.17 -17.38 -10.71
N THR A 149 5.57 -18.54 -10.95
CA THR A 149 6.16 -19.61 -11.76
C THR A 149 6.37 -19.17 -13.21
N LYS A 150 5.37 -18.54 -13.82
CA LYS A 150 5.48 -18.00 -15.19
C LYS A 150 6.57 -16.94 -15.30
N LEU A 151 6.68 -16.05 -14.30
CA LEU A 151 7.74 -15.05 -14.27
C LEU A 151 9.13 -15.69 -14.16
N LYS A 152 9.30 -16.75 -13.36
CA LYS A 152 10.57 -17.47 -13.22
C LYS A 152 11.03 -18.07 -14.55
N THR A 153 10.12 -18.51 -15.39
CA THR A 153 10.43 -19.14 -16.70
C THR A 153 10.46 -18.15 -17.86
N ALA A 154 10.07 -16.89 -17.64
CA ALA A 154 10.06 -15.88 -18.70
C ALA A 154 11.49 -15.51 -19.13
N PRO A 155 11.83 -15.64 -20.44
CA PRO A 155 13.18 -15.38 -20.93
C PRO A 155 13.71 -13.99 -20.55
N ALA A 156 12.87 -12.96 -20.65
CA ALA A 156 13.25 -11.60 -20.26
C ALA A 156 13.64 -11.50 -18.79
N VAL A 157 12.93 -12.18 -17.89
CA VAL A 157 13.22 -12.19 -16.45
C VAL A 157 14.53 -12.94 -16.15
N GLN A 158 14.78 -14.04 -16.87
CA GLN A 158 16.03 -14.78 -16.76
C GLN A 158 17.22 -13.98 -17.29
N MET A 159 17.08 -13.32 -18.44
CA MET A 159 18.11 -12.43 -18.99
C MET A 159 18.44 -11.25 -18.04
N MET A 160 17.45 -10.76 -17.32
CA MET A 160 17.64 -9.71 -16.30
C MET A 160 18.26 -10.26 -15.00
N GLY A 161 18.45 -11.57 -14.86
CA GLY A 161 19.00 -12.20 -13.66
C GLY A 161 18.10 -12.05 -12.43
N MET A 162 16.77 -11.90 -12.63
CA MET A 162 15.79 -11.69 -11.54
C MET A 162 15.33 -13.00 -10.87
N GLY A 163 15.88 -14.15 -11.29
CA GLY A 163 15.47 -15.46 -10.78
C GLY A 163 15.62 -15.59 -9.27
N THR A 164 16.77 -15.19 -8.72
CA THR A 164 17.03 -15.22 -7.27
C THR A 164 16.07 -14.35 -6.46
N PHE A 165 15.65 -13.20 -7.01
CA PHE A 165 14.60 -12.39 -6.39
C PHE A 165 13.26 -13.13 -6.35
N LEU A 166 12.85 -13.74 -7.46
CA LEU A 166 11.58 -14.47 -7.51
C LEU A 166 11.54 -15.70 -6.59
N GLU A 167 12.68 -16.26 -6.23
CA GLU A 167 12.78 -17.36 -5.25
C GLU A 167 12.46 -16.89 -3.82
N THR A 168 12.65 -15.61 -3.53
CA THR A 168 12.34 -15.06 -2.21
C THR A 168 10.85 -14.80 -1.99
N ILE A 169 10.05 -14.83 -3.07
CA ILE A 169 8.60 -14.64 -3.01
C ILE A 169 7.95 -15.95 -2.58
N LYS A 170 7.23 -15.91 -1.47
CA LYS A 170 6.41 -17.01 -0.98
C LYS A 170 4.96 -16.59 -0.91
N VAL A 171 4.08 -17.44 -1.38
CA VAL A 171 2.63 -17.28 -1.29
C VAL A 171 2.02 -18.45 -0.55
N ASP A 172 1.10 -18.17 0.36
CA ASP A 172 0.39 -19.20 1.10
C ASP A 172 -1.07 -18.80 1.36
N ALA A 173 -1.88 -19.81 1.71
CA ALA A 173 -3.26 -19.60 2.14
C ALA A 173 -3.54 -20.46 3.37
N LYS A 174 -4.05 -19.85 4.41
CA LYS A 174 -4.48 -20.54 5.62
C LYS A 174 -5.86 -20.06 6.02
N LYS A 175 -6.81 -20.96 6.00
CA LYS A 175 -8.23 -20.57 6.10
C LYS A 175 -8.54 -19.50 5.04
N ASN A 176 -9.29 -18.50 5.39
CA ASN A 176 -9.68 -17.39 4.53
C ASN A 176 -8.61 -16.29 4.37
N THR A 177 -7.39 -16.50 4.85
CA THR A 177 -6.30 -15.51 4.74
C THR A 177 -5.30 -15.98 3.69
N PHE A 178 -5.11 -15.19 2.64
CA PHE A 178 -3.98 -15.27 1.72
C PHE A 178 -2.81 -14.47 2.28
N SER A 179 -1.59 -14.98 2.12
CA SER A 179 -0.38 -14.28 2.50
C SER A 179 0.66 -14.30 1.38
N LEU A 180 1.36 -13.17 1.27
CA LEU A 180 2.53 -13.01 0.43
C LEU A 180 3.69 -12.52 1.29
N SER A 181 4.85 -13.14 1.16
CA SER A 181 6.06 -12.67 1.83
C SER A 181 7.25 -12.64 0.88
N VAL A 182 8.14 -11.69 1.12
CA VAL A 182 9.44 -11.55 0.46
C VAL A 182 10.47 -11.38 1.56
N ASN A 183 11.52 -12.21 1.54
CA ASN A 183 12.62 -12.10 2.49
C ASN A 183 13.94 -12.13 1.74
N MET A 184 14.66 -11.02 1.76
CA MET A 184 15.95 -10.84 1.13
C MET A 184 16.96 -10.39 2.17
N ASN A 185 18.13 -10.98 2.17
CA ASN A 185 19.26 -10.45 2.94
C ASN A 185 19.84 -9.21 2.25
N GLN A 186 20.75 -8.50 2.94
CA GLN A 186 21.32 -7.25 2.42
C GLN A 186 22.00 -7.43 1.07
N GLN A 187 22.78 -8.51 0.90
CA GLN A 187 23.45 -8.79 -0.37
C GLN A 187 22.46 -8.97 -1.54
N GLN A 188 21.37 -9.68 -1.32
CA GLN A 188 20.32 -9.84 -2.34
C GLN A 188 19.65 -8.51 -2.71
N VAL A 189 19.46 -7.60 -1.73
CA VAL A 189 18.94 -6.26 -1.98
C VAL A 189 19.91 -5.43 -2.80
N ASP A 190 21.20 -5.47 -2.45
CA ASP A 190 22.27 -4.74 -3.14
C ASP A 190 22.42 -5.23 -4.60
N ASP A 191 22.40 -6.54 -4.80
CA ASP A 191 22.45 -7.18 -6.12
C ASP A 191 21.25 -6.75 -6.98
N LEU A 192 20.04 -6.77 -6.41
CA LEU A 192 18.81 -6.36 -7.09
C LEU A 192 18.88 -4.87 -7.47
N THR A 193 19.29 -4.02 -6.55
CA THR A 193 19.41 -2.57 -6.76
C THR A 193 20.42 -2.25 -7.85
N THR A 194 21.58 -2.92 -7.84
CA THR A 194 22.63 -2.76 -8.85
C THR A 194 22.12 -3.15 -10.24
N ARG A 195 21.38 -4.26 -10.36
CA ARG A 195 20.79 -4.71 -11.63
C ARG A 195 19.75 -3.73 -12.15
N LEU A 196 18.81 -3.30 -11.29
CA LEU A 196 17.80 -2.32 -11.66
C LEU A 196 18.40 -0.97 -12.05
N GLY A 197 19.43 -0.51 -11.33
CA GLY A 197 20.16 0.71 -11.68
C GLY A 197 20.91 0.62 -13.02
N GLY A 198 21.48 -0.55 -13.34
CA GLY A 198 22.09 -0.83 -14.64
C GLY A 198 21.08 -0.75 -15.79
N MET A 199 19.91 -1.35 -15.58
CA MET A 199 18.81 -1.33 -16.56
C MET A 199 18.26 0.08 -16.78
N ALA A 200 18.06 0.86 -15.71
CA ALA A 200 17.58 2.24 -15.82
C ALA A 200 18.53 3.12 -16.66
N LYS A 201 19.84 2.92 -16.53
CA LYS A 201 20.84 3.60 -17.37
C LYS A 201 20.80 3.17 -18.84
N GLN A 202 20.50 1.91 -19.10
CA GLN A 202 20.43 1.35 -20.46
C GLN A 202 19.16 1.79 -21.21
N PHE A 203 18.04 1.96 -20.50
CA PHE A 203 16.74 2.35 -21.08
C PHE A 203 16.39 3.83 -20.88
N GLY A 204 17.03 4.53 -19.94
CA GLY A 204 16.82 5.97 -19.66
C GLY A 204 17.72 6.91 -20.44
N GLY A 205 18.55 6.42 -21.34
CA GLY A 205 19.46 7.17 -22.20
C GLY A 205 18.94 7.46 -23.62
N MET A 206 17.61 7.38 -23.84
CA MET A 206 16.96 7.81 -25.07
C MET A 206 16.13 9.05 -24.86
#